data_1c4cfa05857fd2a69a39549c70a7ca01
#
_entry.id   1c4cfa05857fd2a69a39549c70a7ca01
#
_cell.length_a   1.000
_cell.length_b   1.000
_cell.length_c   1.000
_cell.angle_alpha   90.00
_cell.angle_beta   90.00
_cell.angle_gamma   90.00
#
_symmetry.space_group_name_H-M   'P 1'
#
loop_
_entity.id
_entity.type
_entity.pdbx_description
1 polymer ?
#
loop_
_entity_poly.entity_id
_entity_poly.type
_entity_poly.pdbx_seq_one_letter_code
_entity_poly.pdbx_strand_id
1 'polypeptide(L)'
;MLYIPTLISIIEVLLVTVPALLTVAFVTVAERKTMASMQRRLGPNIVGYYGLLQAFADALKLLLKEYVSPTQANIILFFLGPIITLIFSLLGYAVIPYGPGLAVWDFNLGILYMLAVSSLATYGILLAGWSANSKYAFLGSLRSTAQLISYELILSSAILLVILLTGSLNLTVNIEAQRAVWFIIPLFPVFIIFFIGSVAETNRAPFDLAEAESELVSGFMTEHSAVIFVFFFLAEYASIVLICTLTSILFLGGYLLNMMPLLYVMQEIDYTFIENPDKFFEILSYPLIEGLIYGLSIGLKSCIMIFTFIWVRASFPRIRYDQLMTFCWTILLPIAVSYTHLTLPTNREV
;
A
#
# COMPACT_ATOMS: atom_id res chain seq x y z
N MET A 1 19.54 -33.54 -1.03
CA MET A 1 19.55 -32.46 -0.02
C MET A 1 19.38 -31.06 -0.59
N LEU A 2 19.61 -30.79 -1.88
CA LEU A 2 19.43 -29.47 -2.53
C LEU A 2 17.96 -29.03 -2.69
N TYR A 3 17.01 -29.94 -2.72
CA TYR A 3 15.58 -29.63 -2.98
C TYR A 3 14.80 -29.11 -1.75
N ILE A 4 15.25 -29.40 -0.53
CA ILE A 4 14.55 -29.02 0.69
C ILE A 4 14.56 -27.49 0.90
N PRO A 5 15.70 -26.77 0.81
CA PRO A 5 15.71 -25.32 1.01
C PRO A 5 14.90 -24.57 -0.05
N THR A 6 14.90 -25.03 -1.31
CA THR A 6 14.11 -24.40 -2.38
C THR A 6 12.60 -24.61 -2.14
N LEU A 7 12.19 -25.74 -1.62
CA LEU A 7 10.79 -26.03 -1.30
C LEU A 7 10.31 -25.17 -0.12
N ILE A 8 11.16 -24.97 0.89
CA ILE A 8 10.87 -24.07 2.02
C ILE A 8 10.70 -22.65 1.51
N SER A 9 11.60 -22.12 0.67
CA SER A 9 11.47 -20.76 0.13
C SER A 9 10.21 -20.59 -0.69
N ILE A 10 9.80 -21.58 -1.48
CA ILE A 10 8.52 -21.53 -2.23
C ILE A 10 7.33 -21.45 -1.26
N ILE A 11 7.34 -22.23 -0.19
CA ILE A 11 6.26 -22.20 0.82
C ILE A 11 6.23 -20.85 1.52
N GLU A 12 7.36 -20.27 1.89
CA GLU A 12 7.43 -18.94 2.51
C GLU A 12 6.86 -17.85 1.61
N VAL A 13 7.23 -17.85 0.32
CA VAL A 13 6.67 -16.91 -0.66
C VAL A 13 5.16 -17.10 -0.81
N LEU A 14 4.66 -18.33 -0.88
CA LEU A 14 3.22 -18.61 -0.97
C LEU A 14 2.47 -18.18 0.30
N LEU A 15 3.07 -18.38 1.49
CA LEU A 15 2.49 -17.95 2.77
C LEU A 15 2.32 -16.43 2.87
N VAL A 16 3.09 -15.65 2.13
CA VAL A 16 2.94 -14.19 2.07
C VAL A 16 2.02 -13.76 0.94
N THR A 17 2.23 -14.29 -0.27
CA THR A 17 1.48 -13.85 -1.46
C THR A 17 0.02 -14.23 -1.43
N VAL A 18 -0.35 -15.42 -0.95
CA VAL A 18 -1.76 -15.86 -0.90
C VAL A 18 -2.58 -15.02 0.08
N PRO A 19 -2.16 -14.80 1.35
CA PRO A 19 -2.87 -13.88 2.24
C PRO A 19 -2.90 -12.44 1.72
N ALA A 20 -1.82 -11.95 1.09
CA ALA A 20 -1.82 -10.62 0.49
C ALA A 20 -2.90 -10.48 -0.59
N LEU A 21 -3.03 -11.44 -1.51
CA LEU A 21 -4.09 -11.46 -2.51
C LEU A 21 -5.50 -11.57 -1.90
N LEU A 22 -5.65 -12.33 -0.82
CA LEU A 22 -6.90 -12.41 -0.09
C LEU A 22 -7.26 -11.07 0.57
N THR A 23 -6.30 -10.40 1.20
CA THR A 23 -6.54 -9.06 1.77
C THR A 23 -6.94 -8.07 0.69
N VAL A 24 -6.29 -8.08 -0.47
CA VAL A 24 -6.65 -7.27 -1.64
C VAL A 24 -8.11 -7.50 -2.06
N ALA A 25 -8.53 -8.77 -2.16
CA ALA A 25 -9.91 -9.12 -2.49
C ALA A 25 -10.91 -8.59 -1.43
N PHE A 26 -10.62 -8.73 -0.13
CA PHE A 26 -11.50 -8.25 0.92
C PHE A 26 -11.51 -6.71 1.06
N VAL A 27 -10.40 -6.01 0.74
CA VAL A 27 -10.35 -4.55 0.72
C VAL A 27 -11.34 -3.98 -0.30
N THR A 28 -11.54 -4.62 -1.45
CA THR A 28 -12.54 -4.18 -2.43
C THR A 28 -13.97 -4.23 -1.89
N VAL A 29 -14.29 -5.28 -1.12
CA VAL A 29 -15.61 -5.42 -0.46
C VAL A 29 -15.74 -4.41 0.69
N ALA A 30 -14.69 -4.25 1.49
CA ALA A 30 -14.64 -3.28 2.58
C ALA A 30 -14.87 -1.85 2.07
N GLU A 31 -14.21 -1.47 0.97
CA GLU A 31 -14.38 -0.15 0.35
C GLU A 31 -15.83 0.08 -0.07
N ARG A 32 -16.43 -0.87 -0.80
CA ARG A 32 -17.83 -0.76 -1.25
C ARG A 32 -18.81 -0.66 -0.07
N LYS A 33 -18.57 -1.38 1.03
CA LYS A 33 -19.42 -1.35 2.23
C LYS A 33 -19.25 -0.08 3.04
N THR A 34 -18.03 0.36 3.29
CA THR A 34 -17.76 1.58 4.05
C THR A 34 -18.28 2.81 3.31
N MET A 35 -18.07 2.92 2.01
CA MET A 35 -18.65 3.99 1.20
C MET A 35 -20.20 3.95 1.22
N ALA A 36 -20.79 2.76 1.13
CA ALA A 36 -22.24 2.62 1.20
C ALA A 36 -22.80 3.08 2.55
N SER A 37 -22.15 2.75 3.67
CA SER A 37 -22.54 3.20 5.00
C SER A 37 -22.43 4.73 5.16
N MET A 38 -21.37 5.34 4.63
CA MET A 38 -21.20 6.80 4.62
C MET A 38 -22.28 7.50 3.78
N GLN A 39 -22.68 6.88 2.68
CA GLN A 39 -23.75 7.37 1.78
C GLN A 39 -25.16 6.97 2.23
N ARG A 40 -25.33 6.31 3.38
CA ARG A 40 -26.61 5.81 3.92
C ARG A 40 -27.36 4.88 2.96
N ARG A 41 -26.65 4.01 2.24
CA ARG A 41 -27.19 2.97 1.36
C ARG A 41 -26.65 1.60 1.73
N LEU A 42 -27.32 0.54 1.27
CA LEU A 42 -26.84 -0.83 1.42
C LEU A 42 -25.71 -1.11 0.42
N GLY A 43 -24.59 -1.64 0.92
CA GLY A 43 -23.52 -2.17 0.08
C GLY A 43 -23.83 -3.60 -0.41
N PRO A 44 -22.83 -4.30 -0.98
CA PRO A 44 -23.00 -5.70 -1.39
C PRO A 44 -23.52 -6.56 -0.25
N ASN A 45 -24.66 -7.24 -0.43
CA ASN A 45 -25.34 -7.99 0.63
C ASN A 45 -25.78 -9.40 0.20
N ILE A 46 -25.94 -9.68 -1.10
CA ILE A 46 -26.60 -10.88 -1.59
C ILE A 46 -25.64 -12.06 -1.75
N VAL A 47 -24.39 -11.83 -2.19
CA VAL A 47 -23.42 -12.89 -2.50
C VAL A 47 -22.68 -13.32 -1.24
N GLY A 48 -23.05 -14.49 -0.68
CA GLY A 48 -22.52 -14.98 0.59
C GLY A 48 -23.07 -14.25 1.80
N TYR A 49 -22.57 -14.61 2.99
CA TYR A 49 -22.98 -13.96 4.24
C TYR A 49 -22.54 -12.49 4.23
N TYR A 50 -23.49 -11.58 4.31
CA TYR A 50 -23.23 -10.11 4.22
C TYR A 50 -22.42 -9.68 2.99
N GLY A 51 -22.47 -10.38 1.86
CA GLY A 51 -21.77 -10.02 0.63
C GLY A 51 -20.25 -10.22 0.67
N LEU A 52 -19.72 -11.04 1.59
CA LEU A 52 -18.28 -11.30 1.70
C LEU A 52 -17.69 -11.98 0.46
N LEU A 53 -18.48 -12.79 -0.23
CA LEU A 53 -18.04 -13.52 -1.43
C LEU A 53 -18.16 -12.68 -2.72
N GLN A 54 -18.55 -11.42 -2.63
CA GLN A 54 -18.74 -10.56 -3.80
C GLN A 54 -17.46 -10.41 -4.63
N ALA A 55 -16.29 -10.27 -4.00
CA ALA A 55 -15.02 -10.15 -4.71
C ALA A 55 -14.72 -11.39 -5.57
N PHE A 56 -14.99 -12.58 -5.03
CA PHE A 56 -14.80 -13.84 -5.77
C PHE A 56 -15.79 -13.99 -6.91
N ALA A 57 -17.04 -13.57 -6.73
CA ALA A 57 -18.04 -13.57 -7.81
C ALA A 57 -17.65 -12.61 -8.93
N ASP A 58 -17.18 -11.41 -8.60
CA ASP A 58 -16.69 -10.43 -9.58
C ASP A 58 -15.46 -10.97 -10.34
N ALA A 59 -14.52 -11.61 -9.64
CA ALA A 59 -13.35 -12.24 -10.24
C ALA A 59 -13.76 -13.39 -11.19
N LEU A 60 -14.65 -14.28 -10.76
CA LEU A 60 -15.11 -15.40 -11.55
C LEU A 60 -15.86 -14.92 -12.81
N LYS A 61 -16.70 -13.89 -12.70
CA LYS A 61 -17.36 -13.26 -13.83
C LYS A 61 -16.37 -12.77 -14.89
N LEU A 62 -15.28 -12.11 -14.44
CA LEU A 62 -14.27 -11.56 -15.36
C LEU A 62 -13.37 -12.66 -15.95
N LEU A 63 -13.11 -13.74 -15.21
CA LEU A 63 -12.37 -14.91 -15.69
C LEU A 63 -13.12 -15.65 -16.81
N LEU A 64 -14.45 -15.74 -16.69
CA LEU A 64 -15.30 -16.43 -17.68
C LEU A 64 -15.67 -15.52 -18.86
N LYS A 65 -15.41 -14.23 -18.77
CA LYS A 65 -15.71 -13.28 -19.86
C LYS A 65 -14.70 -13.43 -21.00
N GLU A 66 -15.21 -13.40 -22.23
CA GLU A 66 -14.37 -13.38 -23.44
C GLU A 66 -13.51 -12.10 -23.48
N TYR A 67 -12.23 -12.25 -23.81
CA TYR A 67 -11.34 -11.12 -24.02
C TYR A 67 -11.48 -10.57 -25.44
N VAL A 68 -11.35 -9.26 -25.57
CA VAL A 68 -11.36 -8.58 -26.86
C VAL A 68 -10.02 -7.84 -27.00
N SER A 69 -9.31 -8.09 -28.08
CA SER A 69 -8.10 -7.34 -28.45
C SER A 69 -8.37 -6.45 -29.66
N PRO A 70 -8.00 -5.17 -29.64
CA PRO A 70 -8.12 -4.29 -30.80
C PRO A 70 -7.30 -4.83 -31.98
N THR A 71 -7.84 -4.72 -33.20
CA THR A 71 -7.21 -5.29 -34.42
C THR A 71 -5.86 -4.65 -34.73
N GLN A 72 -5.65 -3.39 -34.37
CA GLN A 72 -4.41 -2.64 -34.63
C GLN A 72 -3.50 -2.55 -33.39
N ALA A 73 -3.77 -3.28 -32.32
CA ALA A 73 -2.95 -3.30 -31.13
C ALA A 73 -1.74 -4.24 -31.29
N ASN A 74 -0.64 -3.91 -30.60
CA ASN A 74 0.47 -4.83 -30.44
C ASN A 74 0.12 -5.84 -29.34
N ILE A 75 -0.28 -7.05 -29.76
CA ILE A 75 -0.81 -8.09 -28.87
C ILE A 75 0.16 -8.43 -27.75
N ILE A 76 1.46 -8.56 -28.04
CA ILE A 76 2.48 -8.95 -27.04
C ILE A 76 2.56 -7.89 -25.94
N LEU A 77 2.70 -6.62 -26.28
CA LEU A 77 2.80 -5.53 -25.30
C LEU A 77 1.48 -5.30 -24.58
N PHE A 78 0.36 -5.56 -25.26
CA PHE A 78 -0.99 -5.42 -24.70
C PHE A 78 -1.23 -6.38 -23.52
N PHE A 79 -0.72 -7.61 -23.61
CA PHE A 79 -0.78 -8.59 -22.52
C PHE A 79 0.33 -8.37 -21.50
N LEU A 80 1.51 -7.93 -21.94
CA LEU A 80 2.67 -7.76 -21.06
C LEU A 80 2.50 -6.62 -20.06
N GLY A 81 1.85 -5.50 -20.45
CA GLY A 81 1.62 -4.35 -19.58
C GLY A 81 0.99 -4.71 -18.24
N PRO A 82 -0.23 -5.29 -18.22
CA PRO A 82 -0.92 -5.71 -16.99
C PRO A 82 -0.16 -6.74 -16.16
N ILE A 83 0.56 -7.64 -16.83
CA ILE A 83 1.39 -8.64 -16.14
C ILE A 83 2.55 -7.97 -15.41
N ILE A 84 3.23 -7.02 -16.04
CA ILE A 84 4.31 -6.23 -15.41
C ILE A 84 3.79 -5.49 -14.19
N THR A 85 2.69 -4.75 -14.29
CA THR A 85 2.12 -4.03 -13.15
C THR A 85 1.80 -4.94 -11.98
N LEU A 86 1.20 -6.11 -12.23
CA LEU A 86 0.84 -7.07 -11.19
C LEU A 86 2.09 -7.69 -10.54
N ILE A 87 3.08 -8.11 -11.33
CA ILE A 87 4.31 -8.72 -10.80
C ILE A 87 5.02 -7.73 -9.87
N PHE A 88 5.23 -6.50 -10.32
CA PHE A 88 5.95 -5.51 -9.52
C PHE A 88 5.15 -5.06 -8.29
N SER A 89 3.83 -4.96 -8.37
CA SER A 89 3.01 -4.68 -7.18
C SER A 89 3.11 -5.79 -6.12
N LEU A 90 3.24 -7.06 -6.52
CA LEU A 90 3.41 -8.17 -5.58
C LEU A 90 4.84 -8.31 -5.05
N LEU A 91 5.86 -7.98 -5.86
CA LEU A 91 7.26 -8.04 -5.43
C LEU A 91 7.56 -7.12 -4.23
N GLY A 92 6.84 -6.02 -4.10
CA GLY A 92 6.97 -5.11 -2.96
C GLY A 92 6.70 -5.78 -1.61
N TYR A 93 5.85 -6.80 -1.55
CA TYR A 93 5.52 -7.52 -0.31
C TYR A 93 6.67 -8.38 0.23
N ALA A 94 7.68 -8.69 -0.59
CA ALA A 94 8.79 -9.54 -0.18
C ALA A 94 9.64 -8.94 0.94
N VAL A 95 9.69 -7.62 1.06
CA VAL A 95 10.56 -6.90 2.01
C VAL A 95 9.81 -6.41 3.24
N ILE A 96 8.48 -6.59 3.29
CA ILE A 96 7.66 -6.16 4.43
C ILE A 96 7.90 -7.09 5.62
N PRO A 97 8.39 -6.57 6.78
CA PRO A 97 8.52 -7.35 8.00
C PRO A 97 7.18 -7.39 8.73
N TYR A 98 6.62 -8.58 8.88
CA TYR A 98 5.38 -8.82 9.64
C TYR A 98 5.64 -9.05 11.13
N GLY A 99 6.90 -9.31 11.50
CA GLY A 99 7.37 -9.50 12.86
C GLY A 99 8.90 -9.55 12.90
N PRO A 100 9.53 -9.65 14.08
CA PRO A 100 10.97 -9.80 14.21
C PRO A 100 11.43 -11.07 13.48
N GLY A 101 12.22 -10.93 12.42
CA GLY A 101 12.67 -12.07 11.59
C GLY A 101 11.60 -12.70 10.70
N LEU A 102 10.38 -12.15 10.62
CA LEU A 102 9.29 -12.62 9.78
C LEU A 102 9.15 -11.75 8.52
N ALA A 103 10.21 -11.62 7.75
CA ALA A 103 10.21 -11.09 6.40
C ALA A 103 10.59 -12.20 5.43
N VAL A 104 10.01 -12.21 4.21
CA VAL A 104 10.46 -13.15 3.17
C VAL A 104 11.91 -12.88 2.82
N TRP A 105 12.27 -11.61 2.78
CA TRP A 105 13.62 -11.17 2.53
C TRP A 105 13.95 -9.93 3.37
N ASP A 106 14.72 -10.12 4.44
CA ASP A 106 15.25 -9.02 5.23
C ASP A 106 16.47 -8.41 4.54
N PHE A 107 16.23 -7.43 3.71
CA PHE A 107 17.23 -6.81 2.86
C PHE A 107 17.72 -5.48 3.44
N ASN A 108 19.06 -5.32 3.56
CA ASN A 108 19.66 -4.09 4.10
C ASN A 108 19.26 -2.82 3.33
N LEU A 109 18.96 -2.94 2.04
CA LEU A 109 18.50 -1.85 1.17
C LEU A 109 17.00 -1.96 0.87
N GLY A 110 16.20 -2.45 1.82
CA GLY A 110 14.78 -2.74 1.64
C GLY A 110 13.95 -1.57 1.12
N ILE A 111 14.20 -0.38 1.62
CA ILE A 111 13.52 0.85 1.18
C ILE A 111 13.85 1.18 -0.28
N LEU A 112 15.12 1.08 -0.68
CA LEU A 112 15.51 1.31 -2.08
C LEU A 112 14.89 0.28 -3.02
N TYR A 113 14.82 -0.98 -2.59
CA TYR A 113 14.15 -2.04 -3.33
C TYR A 113 12.67 -1.72 -3.55
N MET A 114 11.96 -1.24 -2.51
CA MET A 114 10.55 -0.84 -2.61
C MET A 114 10.35 0.28 -3.64
N LEU A 115 11.18 1.33 -3.58
CA LEU A 115 11.13 2.44 -4.55
C LEU A 115 11.45 1.98 -5.98
N ALA A 116 12.43 1.09 -6.15
CA ALA A 116 12.75 0.55 -7.48
C ALA A 116 11.60 -0.28 -8.06
N VAL A 117 10.92 -1.06 -7.22
CA VAL A 117 9.80 -1.90 -7.64
C VAL A 117 8.59 -1.03 -8.00
N SER A 118 8.27 0.04 -7.24
CA SER A 118 7.20 0.97 -7.58
C SER A 118 7.46 1.69 -8.90
N SER A 119 8.70 2.14 -9.14
CA SER A 119 9.08 2.76 -10.41
C SER A 119 8.91 1.81 -11.60
N LEU A 120 9.26 0.53 -11.45
CA LEU A 120 9.11 -0.45 -12.53
C LEU A 120 7.64 -0.78 -12.84
N ALA A 121 6.75 -0.70 -11.85
CA ALA A 121 5.32 -0.90 -12.06
C ALA A 121 4.71 0.15 -13.02
N THR A 122 5.24 1.38 -13.02
CA THR A 122 4.75 2.47 -13.89
C THR A 122 4.94 2.17 -15.38
N TYR A 123 5.99 1.42 -15.75
CA TYR A 123 6.21 1.00 -17.13
C TYR A 123 5.09 0.12 -17.67
N GLY A 124 4.46 -0.70 -16.83
CA GLY A 124 3.34 -1.53 -17.24
C GLY A 124 2.14 -0.70 -17.70
N ILE A 125 1.85 0.40 -17.02
CA ILE A 125 0.77 1.34 -17.39
C ILE A 125 1.08 2.04 -18.72
N LEU A 126 2.33 2.49 -18.89
CA LEU A 126 2.77 3.15 -20.11
C LEU A 126 2.71 2.21 -21.33
N LEU A 127 3.18 0.97 -21.17
CA LEU A 127 3.14 -0.04 -22.22
C LEU A 127 1.71 -0.42 -22.61
N ALA A 128 0.81 -0.52 -21.63
CA ALA A 128 -0.60 -0.81 -21.87
C ALA A 128 -1.27 0.26 -22.72
N GLY A 129 -1.09 1.53 -22.36
CA GLY A 129 -1.69 2.64 -23.13
C GLY A 129 -1.10 2.77 -24.53
N TRP A 130 0.19 2.52 -24.70
CA TRP A 130 0.82 2.57 -26.01
C TRP A 130 0.37 1.42 -26.91
N SER A 131 0.34 0.19 -26.37
CA SER A 131 0.00 -1.00 -27.12
C SER A 131 -1.43 -1.05 -27.64
N ALA A 132 -2.36 -0.37 -26.95
CA ALA A 132 -3.78 -0.32 -27.30
C ALA A 132 -4.07 0.46 -28.60
N ASN A 133 -3.13 1.29 -29.07
CA ASN A 133 -3.23 2.12 -30.26
C ASN A 133 -4.52 2.98 -30.32
N SER A 134 -5.05 3.37 -29.17
CA SER A 134 -6.16 4.32 -29.07
C SER A 134 -5.69 5.63 -28.49
N LYS A 135 -6.20 6.76 -29.01
CA LYS A 135 -5.80 8.10 -28.58
C LYS A 135 -6.11 8.36 -27.10
N TYR A 136 -7.25 7.88 -26.65
CA TYR A 136 -7.68 8.04 -25.25
C TYR A 136 -6.83 7.21 -24.28
N ALA A 137 -6.53 5.96 -24.62
CA ALA A 137 -5.68 5.10 -23.82
C ALA A 137 -4.25 5.65 -23.72
N PHE A 138 -3.71 6.16 -24.81
CA PHE A 138 -2.38 6.76 -24.86
C PHE A 138 -2.29 8.04 -23.99
N LEU A 139 -3.25 8.97 -24.14
CA LEU A 139 -3.30 10.18 -23.31
C LEU A 139 -3.51 9.85 -21.83
N GLY A 140 -4.34 8.86 -21.52
CA GLY A 140 -4.56 8.39 -20.15
C GLY A 140 -3.29 7.81 -19.53
N SER A 141 -2.55 6.98 -20.26
CA SER A 141 -1.30 6.41 -19.77
C SER A 141 -0.21 7.45 -19.56
N LEU A 142 -0.08 8.45 -20.45
CA LEU A 142 0.88 9.54 -20.26
C LEU A 142 0.55 10.41 -19.04
N ARG A 143 -0.72 10.70 -18.80
CA ARG A 143 -1.14 11.45 -17.61
C ARG A 143 -0.87 10.69 -16.32
N SER A 144 -1.23 9.39 -16.28
CA SER A 144 -0.99 8.56 -15.10
C SER A 144 0.50 8.38 -14.82
N THR A 145 1.32 8.10 -15.84
CA THR A 145 2.77 7.95 -15.63
C THR A 145 3.43 9.24 -15.19
N ALA A 146 3.06 10.39 -15.75
CA ALA A 146 3.58 11.68 -15.31
C ALA A 146 3.20 11.99 -13.86
N GLN A 147 1.98 11.64 -13.44
CA GLN A 147 1.55 11.75 -12.05
C GLN A 147 2.39 10.85 -11.14
N LEU A 148 2.50 9.58 -11.44
CA LEU A 148 3.24 8.61 -10.64
C LEU A 148 4.70 9.01 -10.45
N ILE A 149 5.42 9.36 -11.52
CA ILE A 149 6.82 9.80 -11.45
C ILE A 149 6.97 11.08 -10.60
N SER A 150 6.05 12.04 -10.72
CA SER A 150 6.10 13.29 -9.95
C SER A 150 5.87 13.05 -8.46
N TYR A 151 4.94 12.19 -8.10
CA TYR A 151 4.64 11.88 -6.69
C TYR A 151 5.66 10.93 -6.06
N GLU A 152 6.31 10.07 -6.84
CA GLU A 152 7.43 9.25 -6.38
C GLU A 152 8.59 10.10 -5.85
N LEU A 153 8.86 11.28 -6.43
CA LEU A 153 9.86 12.22 -5.92
C LEU A 153 9.48 12.78 -4.54
N ILE A 154 8.19 13.02 -4.30
CA ILE A 154 7.72 13.49 -2.98
C ILE A 154 7.84 12.38 -1.95
N LEU A 155 7.41 11.16 -2.30
CA LEU A 155 7.48 10.01 -1.40
C LEU A 155 8.91 9.68 -1.04
N SER A 156 9.83 9.66 -2.02
CA SER A 156 11.25 9.40 -1.78
C SER A 156 11.89 10.46 -0.87
N SER A 157 11.51 11.73 -1.02
CA SER A 157 11.99 12.81 -0.13
C SER A 157 11.45 12.67 1.29
N ALA A 158 10.19 12.27 1.47
CA ALA A 158 9.60 12.02 2.77
C ALA A 158 10.21 10.78 3.45
N ILE A 159 10.47 9.72 2.70
CA ILE A 159 11.16 8.52 3.19
C ILE A 159 12.60 8.84 3.59
N LEU A 160 13.30 9.68 2.83
CA LEU A 160 14.65 10.12 3.14
C LEU A 160 14.74 10.74 4.54
N LEU A 161 13.73 11.51 4.96
CA LEU A 161 13.67 12.08 6.31
C LEU A 161 13.60 11.01 7.40
N VAL A 162 12.82 9.96 7.18
CA VAL A 162 12.75 8.83 8.11
C VAL A 162 14.11 8.11 8.16
N ILE A 163 14.77 7.91 7.02
CA ILE A 163 16.09 7.29 6.94
C ILE A 163 17.14 8.13 7.66
N LEU A 164 17.09 9.45 7.57
CA LEU A 164 18.02 10.35 8.27
C LEU A 164 17.90 10.23 9.79
N LEU A 165 16.70 9.96 10.32
CA LEU A 165 16.50 9.75 11.76
C LEU A 165 16.96 8.36 12.23
N THR A 166 16.78 7.34 11.40
CA THR A 166 17.11 5.95 11.76
C THR A 166 18.53 5.53 11.39
N GLY A 167 19.12 6.20 10.39
CA GLY A 167 20.45 5.88 9.84
C GLY A 167 20.50 4.57 9.06
N SER A 168 19.35 3.94 8.73
CA SER A 168 19.29 2.64 8.08
C SER A 168 18.23 2.59 6.98
N LEU A 169 18.52 1.85 5.90
CA LEU A 169 17.60 1.56 4.81
C LEU A 169 16.82 0.25 5.02
N ASN A 170 17.11 -0.48 6.09
CA ASN A 170 16.42 -1.72 6.43
C ASN A 170 15.11 -1.39 7.18
N LEU A 171 14.00 -2.03 6.75
CA LEU A 171 12.67 -1.80 7.32
C LEU A 171 12.55 -2.32 8.76
N THR A 172 13.22 -3.42 9.11
CA THR A 172 13.20 -3.96 10.48
C THR A 172 13.91 -3.02 11.43
N VAL A 173 15.05 -2.47 11.06
CA VAL A 173 15.79 -1.47 11.85
C VAL A 173 14.98 -0.19 12.02
N ASN A 174 14.27 0.25 10.98
CA ASN A 174 13.38 1.41 11.06
C ASN A 174 12.23 1.21 12.05
N ILE A 175 11.69 -0.01 12.15
CA ILE A 175 10.66 -0.33 13.16
C ILE A 175 11.27 -0.30 14.56
N GLU A 176 12.40 -0.95 14.77
CA GLU A 176 13.06 -1.01 16.08
C GLU A 176 13.46 0.37 16.60
N ALA A 177 13.85 1.30 15.72
CA ALA A 177 14.15 2.69 16.08
C ALA A 177 12.92 3.44 16.65
N GLN A 178 11.71 3.00 16.32
CA GLN A 178 10.46 3.58 16.82
C GLN A 178 9.96 2.97 18.14
N ARG A 179 10.77 2.13 18.79
CA ARG A 179 10.40 1.47 20.05
C ARG A 179 10.08 2.46 21.17
N ALA A 180 10.77 3.59 21.23
CA ALA A 180 10.53 4.63 22.23
C ALA A 180 9.37 5.56 21.86
N VAL A 181 9.38 6.10 20.64
CA VAL A 181 8.38 7.07 20.13
C VAL A 181 8.09 6.78 18.67
N TRP A 182 6.82 6.75 18.28
CA TRP A 182 6.43 6.63 16.88
C TRP A 182 6.79 7.90 16.11
N PHE A 183 7.29 7.74 14.90
CA PHE A 183 7.73 8.87 14.07
C PHE A 183 6.58 9.77 13.58
N ILE A 184 5.34 9.33 13.69
CA ILE A 184 4.20 10.20 13.43
C ILE A 184 4.17 11.45 14.33
N ILE A 185 4.69 11.36 15.56
CA ILE A 185 4.68 12.50 16.51
C ILE A 185 5.70 13.56 16.07
N PRO A 186 7.02 13.26 15.96
CA PRO A 186 8.01 14.26 15.57
C PRO A 186 7.92 14.67 14.09
N LEU A 187 7.46 13.80 13.21
CA LEU A 187 7.37 14.02 11.77
C LEU A 187 5.93 14.17 11.27
N PHE A 188 5.02 14.69 12.08
CA PHE A 188 3.61 14.83 11.71
C PHE A 188 3.37 15.55 10.36
N PRO A 189 4.04 16.69 10.05
CA PRO A 189 3.88 17.32 8.75
C PRO A 189 4.36 16.46 7.58
N VAL A 190 5.45 15.71 7.78
CA VAL A 190 6.01 14.80 6.78
C VAL A 190 5.07 13.61 6.55
N PHE A 191 4.44 13.10 7.62
CA PHE A 191 3.41 12.07 7.53
C PHE A 191 2.23 12.53 6.65
N ILE A 192 1.77 13.78 6.80
CA ILE A 192 0.70 14.33 5.94
C ILE A 192 1.15 14.39 4.48
N ILE A 193 2.36 14.87 4.20
CA ILE A 193 2.92 14.94 2.85
C ILE A 193 3.02 13.54 2.25
N PHE A 194 3.55 12.59 3.02
CA PHE A 194 3.65 11.19 2.60
C PHE A 194 2.27 10.58 2.32
N PHE A 195 1.29 10.84 3.18
CA PHE A 195 -0.07 10.34 3.00
C PHE A 195 -0.73 10.91 1.72
N ILE A 196 -0.60 12.21 1.45
CA ILE A 196 -1.09 12.82 0.22
C ILE A 196 -0.38 12.21 -1.00
N GLY A 197 0.94 12.06 -0.94
CA GLY A 197 1.73 11.43 -1.98
C GLY A 197 1.30 9.98 -2.24
N SER A 198 1.02 9.21 -1.18
CA SER A 198 0.60 7.81 -1.28
C SER A 198 -0.76 7.64 -1.95
N VAL A 199 -1.73 8.54 -1.67
CA VAL A 199 -3.03 8.54 -2.35
C VAL A 199 -2.88 8.88 -3.83
N ALA A 200 -1.98 9.78 -4.18
CA ALA A 200 -1.73 10.16 -5.57
C ALA A 200 -0.94 9.09 -6.35
N GLU A 201 0.00 8.38 -5.69
CA GLU A 201 0.73 7.26 -6.30
C GLU A 201 -0.18 6.07 -6.60
N THR A 202 -1.19 5.83 -5.79
CA THR A 202 -2.16 4.76 -6.04
C THR A 202 -3.26 5.15 -7.02
N ASN A 203 -3.19 6.31 -7.68
CA ASN A 203 -4.20 6.83 -8.62
C ASN A 203 -5.62 6.82 -8.05
N ARG A 204 -5.79 6.99 -6.72
CA ARG A 204 -7.10 7.00 -6.06
C ARG A 204 -7.68 8.41 -5.93
N ALA A 205 -9.00 8.49 -5.96
CA ALA A 205 -9.68 9.76 -5.72
C ALA A 205 -9.27 10.36 -4.35
N PRO A 206 -8.96 11.69 -4.30
CA PRO A 206 -9.30 12.75 -5.24
C PRO A 206 -8.37 12.88 -6.46
N PHE A 207 -7.31 12.09 -6.56
CA PHE A 207 -6.27 12.18 -7.59
C PHE A 207 -6.43 11.14 -8.72
N ASP A 208 -7.61 10.56 -8.86
CA ASP A 208 -7.98 9.56 -9.87
C ASP A 208 -8.20 10.23 -11.25
N LEU A 209 -7.12 10.67 -11.86
CA LEU A 209 -7.13 11.36 -13.15
C LEU A 209 -6.95 10.42 -14.34
N ALA A 210 -6.37 9.25 -14.08
CA ALA A 210 -6.18 8.21 -15.08
C ALA A 210 -7.52 7.58 -15.50
N GLU A 211 -8.45 7.41 -14.55
CA GLU A 211 -9.76 6.80 -14.73
C GLU A 211 -10.91 7.82 -14.83
N ALA A 212 -10.58 9.10 -15.07
CA ALA A 212 -11.59 10.15 -15.14
C ALA A 212 -12.58 9.91 -16.28
N GLU A 213 -13.71 9.26 -15.99
CA GLU A 213 -14.76 8.93 -16.96
C GLU A 213 -15.25 10.16 -17.73
N SER A 214 -15.26 11.32 -17.08
CA SER A 214 -15.71 12.57 -17.70
C SER A 214 -14.74 13.15 -18.73
N GLU A 215 -13.44 12.78 -18.69
CA GLU A 215 -12.43 13.33 -19.59
C GLU A 215 -11.85 12.29 -20.56
N LEU A 216 -11.61 11.05 -20.12
CA LEU A 216 -10.87 10.02 -20.84
C LEU A 216 -11.58 8.66 -20.90
N VAL A 217 -12.85 8.58 -20.53
CA VAL A 217 -13.70 7.38 -20.45
C VAL A 217 -13.21 6.42 -19.34
N SER A 218 -12.14 5.69 -19.52
CA SER A 218 -11.46 4.86 -18.50
C SER A 218 -9.93 4.91 -18.69
N GLY A 219 -9.43 5.95 -19.34
CA GLY A 219 -8.01 6.18 -19.54
C GLY A 219 -7.30 5.02 -20.22
N PHE A 220 -6.20 4.52 -19.62
CA PHE A 220 -5.41 3.42 -20.20
C PHE A 220 -6.11 2.06 -20.15
N MET A 221 -7.15 1.89 -19.32
CA MET A 221 -7.90 0.64 -19.19
C MET A 221 -9.03 0.48 -20.21
N THR A 222 -9.33 1.49 -21.04
CA THR A 222 -10.49 1.51 -21.94
C THR A 222 -10.59 0.31 -22.85
N GLU A 223 -9.48 -0.13 -23.41
CA GLU A 223 -9.43 -1.23 -24.37
C GLU A 223 -9.22 -2.60 -23.70
N HIS A 224 -8.88 -2.60 -22.41
CA HIS A 224 -8.63 -3.83 -21.67
C HIS A 224 -9.92 -4.42 -21.10
N SER A 225 -10.18 -5.71 -21.35
CA SER A 225 -11.37 -6.41 -20.89
C SER A 225 -11.04 -7.78 -20.30
N ALA A 226 -12.00 -8.39 -19.61
CA ALA A 226 -11.89 -9.73 -19.05
C ALA A 226 -10.73 -9.91 -18.06
N VAL A 227 -9.91 -10.94 -18.20
CA VAL A 227 -8.80 -11.30 -17.30
C VAL A 227 -7.73 -10.21 -17.23
N ILE A 228 -7.45 -9.54 -18.34
CA ILE A 228 -6.42 -8.50 -18.43
C ILE A 228 -6.79 -7.31 -17.55
N PHE A 229 -8.06 -6.94 -17.53
CA PHE A 229 -8.58 -5.90 -16.64
C PHE A 229 -8.45 -6.30 -15.16
N VAL A 230 -8.63 -7.59 -14.83
CA VAL A 230 -8.45 -8.09 -13.45
C VAL A 230 -7.01 -7.88 -12.97
N PHE A 231 -6.01 -8.07 -13.82
CA PHE A 231 -4.61 -7.88 -13.44
C PHE A 231 -4.29 -6.44 -13.05
N PHE A 232 -4.81 -5.46 -13.79
CA PHE A 232 -4.67 -4.05 -13.40
C PHE A 232 -5.38 -3.75 -12.08
N PHE A 233 -6.60 -4.22 -11.94
CA PHE A 233 -7.40 -4.00 -10.74
C PHE A 233 -6.76 -4.63 -9.50
N LEU A 234 -6.24 -5.86 -9.62
CA LEU A 234 -5.49 -6.51 -8.53
C LEU A 234 -4.21 -5.75 -8.21
N ALA A 235 -3.45 -5.30 -9.23
CA ALA A 235 -2.21 -4.54 -9.02
C ALA A 235 -2.48 -3.23 -8.29
N GLU A 236 -3.53 -2.50 -8.65
CA GLU A 236 -3.92 -1.25 -8.02
C GLU A 236 -4.30 -1.44 -6.54
N TYR A 237 -5.16 -2.41 -6.23
CA TYR A 237 -5.50 -2.69 -4.84
C TYR A 237 -4.33 -3.28 -4.04
N ALA A 238 -3.46 -4.06 -4.69
CA ALA A 238 -2.24 -4.55 -4.06
C ALA A 238 -1.31 -3.38 -3.70
N SER A 239 -1.15 -2.40 -4.59
CA SER A 239 -0.34 -1.21 -4.28
C SER A 239 -0.93 -0.37 -3.14
N ILE A 240 -2.26 -0.26 -3.03
CA ILE A 240 -2.91 0.42 -1.90
C ILE A 240 -2.60 -0.26 -0.57
N VAL A 241 -2.78 -1.57 -0.49
CA VAL A 241 -2.48 -2.34 0.72
C VAL A 241 -0.99 -2.22 1.07
N LEU A 242 -0.11 -2.33 0.07
CA LEU A 242 1.32 -2.23 0.23
C LEU A 242 1.75 -0.86 0.79
N ILE A 243 1.25 0.23 0.24
CA ILE A 243 1.62 1.57 0.69
C ILE A 243 1.01 1.89 2.06
N CYS A 244 -0.18 1.37 2.39
CA CYS A 244 -0.76 1.46 3.72
C CYS A 244 0.06 0.70 4.77
N THR A 245 0.57 -0.48 4.43
CA THR A 245 1.49 -1.22 5.32
C THR A 245 2.83 -0.51 5.44
N LEU A 246 3.37 0.03 4.37
CA LEU A 246 4.60 0.83 4.40
C LEU A 246 4.43 2.09 5.28
N THR A 247 3.30 2.78 5.17
CA THR A 247 2.98 3.93 6.03
C THR A 247 2.95 3.54 7.50
N SER A 248 2.39 2.38 7.83
CA SER A 248 2.37 1.87 9.20
C SER A 248 3.77 1.54 9.71
N ILE A 249 4.66 1.05 8.87
CA ILE A 249 6.06 0.73 9.19
C ILE A 249 6.86 2.01 9.43
N LEU A 250 6.75 2.99 8.54
CA LEU A 250 7.57 4.20 8.59
C LEU A 250 7.17 5.18 9.70
N PHE A 251 5.87 5.28 10.02
CA PHE A 251 5.36 6.32 10.93
C PHE A 251 4.66 5.79 12.19
N LEU A 252 4.06 4.60 12.14
CA LEU A 252 3.28 4.05 13.25
C LEU A 252 3.98 2.90 13.99
N GLY A 253 5.28 2.70 13.74
CA GLY A 253 6.07 1.67 14.41
C GLY A 253 5.77 0.23 13.98
N GLY A 254 5.19 0.02 12.80
CA GLY A 254 4.98 -1.31 12.22
C GLY A 254 4.33 -2.32 13.17
N TYR A 255 5.01 -3.43 13.43
CA TYR A 255 4.53 -4.49 14.31
C TYR A 255 4.65 -4.17 15.81
N LEU A 256 5.40 -3.12 16.20
CA LEU A 256 5.56 -2.77 17.61
C LEU A 256 4.24 -2.23 18.18
N LEU A 257 3.79 -2.86 19.26
CA LEU A 257 2.74 -2.33 20.13
C LEU A 257 3.43 -1.57 21.25
N ASN A 258 3.25 -0.24 21.32
CA ASN A 258 3.58 0.52 22.52
C ASN A 258 2.55 0.18 23.60
N MET A 259 2.78 -0.94 24.29
CA MET A 259 1.91 -1.40 25.39
C MET A 259 2.07 -0.56 26.66
N MET A 260 3.09 0.31 26.73
CA MET A 260 3.35 1.12 27.94
C MET A 260 2.14 1.92 28.42
N PRO A 261 1.40 2.69 27.59
CA PRO A 261 0.23 3.38 28.09
C PRO A 261 -0.91 2.42 28.46
N LEU A 262 -1.04 1.29 27.78
CA LEU A 262 -2.06 0.28 28.07
C LEU A 262 -1.72 -0.47 29.37
N LEU A 263 -0.45 -0.75 29.63
CA LEU A 263 0.03 -1.35 30.87
C LEU A 263 -0.18 -0.40 32.06
N TYR A 264 0.06 0.91 31.88
CA TYR A 264 -0.25 1.91 32.93
C TYR A 264 -1.76 1.96 33.24
N VAL A 265 -2.61 1.96 32.21
CA VAL A 265 -4.07 1.95 32.40
C VAL A 265 -4.55 0.63 33.02
N MET A 266 -3.98 -0.50 32.60
CA MET A 266 -4.30 -1.81 33.21
C MET A 266 -3.77 -1.91 34.63
N GLN A 267 -2.65 -1.30 34.96
CA GLN A 267 -2.08 -1.25 36.30
C GLN A 267 -2.92 -0.38 37.26
N GLU A 268 -3.62 0.63 36.75
CA GLU A 268 -4.59 1.42 37.53
C GLU A 268 -5.95 0.72 37.69
N ILE A 269 -6.36 -0.11 36.71
CA ILE A 269 -7.69 -0.74 36.75
C ILE A 269 -7.73 -2.01 37.56
N ASP A 270 -6.63 -2.79 37.67
CA ASP A 270 -6.72 -4.15 38.26
C ASP A 270 -5.49 -4.62 39.06
N TYR A 271 -5.41 -4.19 40.29
CA TYR A 271 -4.78 -5.04 41.33
C TYR A 271 -5.69 -6.23 41.75
N THR A 272 -6.93 -6.28 41.29
CA THR A 272 -7.93 -7.26 41.73
C THR A 272 -8.21 -8.40 40.74
N PHE A 273 -7.89 -8.25 39.45
CA PHE A 273 -8.22 -9.26 38.43
C PHE A 273 -7.04 -10.15 37.95
N ILE A 274 -5.80 -9.78 38.22
CA ILE A 274 -4.65 -10.61 37.85
C ILE A 274 -4.01 -11.20 39.12
N GLU A 275 -4.52 -12.35 39.55
CA GLU A 275 -3.93 -13.11 40.68
C GLU A 275 -2.47 -13.54 40.45
N ASN A 276 -1.98 -13.56 39.19
CA ASN A 276 -0.60 -13.90 38.85
C ASN A 276 -0.17 -13.18 37.56
N PRO A 277 0.34 -11.93 37.64
CA PRO A 277 0.84 -11.19 36.47
C PRO A 277 1.98 -11.94 35.76
N ASP A 278 2.82 -12.68 36.50
CA ASP A 278 3.94 -13.45 35.95
C ASP A 278 3.50 -14.53 34.96
N LYS A 279 2.38 -15.22 35.20
CA LYS A 279 1.84 -16.22 34.29
C LYS A 279 1.29 -15.62 32.99
N PHE A 280 0.73 -14.41 33.06
CA PHE A 280 0.24 -13.70 31.88
C PHE A 280 1.40 -13.29 30.97
N PHE A 281 2.49 -12.76 31.53
CA PHE A 281 3.70 -12.45 30.79
C PHE A 281 4.39 -13.70 30.24
N GLU A 282 4.39 -14.79 30.96
CA GLU A 282 4.92 -16.08 30.52
C GLU A 282 4.12 -16.64 29.32
N ILE A 283 2.79 -16.52 29.32
CA ILE A 283 1.94 -16.93 28.18
C ILE A 283 2.18 -16.02 26.96
N LEU A 284 2.35 -14.70 27.16
CA LEU A 284 2.63 -13.78 26.08
C LEU A 284 4.00 -14.01 25.44
N SER A 285 4.96 -14.54 26.18
CA SER A 285 6.33 -14.81 25.70
C SER A 285 6.47 -16.09 24.86
N TYR A 286 5.39 -16.88 24.69
CA TYR A 286 5.41 -18.00 23.75
C TYR A 286 5.58 -17.48 22.32
N PRO A 287 6.55 -17.95 21.52
CA PRO A 287 6.92 -17.38 20.22
C PRO A 287 5.77 -17.36 19.20
N LEU A 288 4.83 -18.30 19.33
CA LEU A 288 3.66 -18.36 18.46
C LEU A 288 2.65 -17.26 18.78
N ILE A 289 2.41 -17.00 20.07
CA ILE A 289 1.48 -15.95 20.54
C ILE A 289 2.08 -14.57 20.25
N GLU A 290 3.37 -14.40 20.51
CA GLU A 290 4.10 -13.19 20.20
C GLU A 290 4.04 -12.85 18.69
N GLY A 291 4.28 -13.82 17.82
CA GLY A 291 4.16 -13.66 16.38
C GLY A 291 2.73 -13.29 15.93
N LEU A 292 1.70 -13.87 16.54
CA LEU A 292 0.29 -13.49 16.26
C LEU A 292 0.00 -12.04 16.70
N ILE A 293 0.50 -11.62 17.85
CA ILE A 293 0.31 -10.25 18.35
C ILE A 293 0.98 -9.25 17.41
N TYR A 294 2.21 -9.51 16.96
CA TYR A 294 2.90 -8.65 16.01
C TYR A 294 2.15 -8.57 14.66
N GLY A 295 1.73 -9.70 14.12
CA GLY A 295 0.94 -9.75 12.90
C GLY A 295 -0.40 -9.00 13.02
N LEU A 296 -1.08 -9.14 14.16
CA LEU A 296 -2.35 -8.45 14.43
C LEU A 296 -2.13 -6.94 14.57
N SER A 297 -1.03 -6.51 15.19
CA SER A 297 -0.72 -5.08 15.37
C SER A 297 -0.48 -4.38 14.03
N ILE A 298 0.35 -4.95 13.15
CA ILE A 298 0.58 -4.39 11.82
C ILE A 298 -0.68 -4.45 10.97
N GLY A 299 -1.46 -5.53 11.06
CA GLY A 299 -2.74 -5.68 10.39
C GLY A 299 -3.75 -4.60 10.80
N LEU A 300 -3.87 -4.32 12.09
CA LEU A 300 -4.80 -3.31 12.61
C LEU A 300 -4.39 -1.89 12.19
N LYS A 301 -3.10 -1.56 12.26
CA LYS A 301 -2.57 -0.26 11.81
C LYS A 301 -2.76 -0.06 10.31
N SER A 302 -2.50 -1.09 9.50
CA SER A 302 -2.74 -1.02 8.05
C SER A 302 -4.23 -0.90 7.73
N CYS A 303 -5.13 -1.57 8.45
CA CYS A 303 -6.58 -1.40 8.31
C CYS A 303 -7.03 0.04 8.61
N ILE A 304 -6.47 0.69 9.64
CA ILE A 304 -6.74 2.10 9.94
C ILE A 304 -6.33 2.99 8.77
N MET A 305 -5.14 2.74 8.18
CA MET A 305 -4.68 3.49 7.02
C MET A 305 -5.56 3.26 5.80
N ILE A 306 -5.96 2.02 5.51
CA ILE A 306 -6.90 1.70 4.43
C ILE A 306 -8.24 2.41 4.65
N PHE A 307 -8.75 2.43 5.88
CA PHE A 307 -9.97 3.15 6.21
C PHE A 307 -9.84 4.66 5.93
N THR A 308 -8.70 5.27 6.28
CA THR A 308 -8.46 6.70 5.97
C THR A 308 -8.41 6.96 4.46
N PHE A 309 -7.85 6.05 3.66
CA PHE A 309 -7.89 6.10 2.19
C PHE A 309 -9.34 6.10 1.66
N ILE A 310 -10.16 5.19 2.15
CA ILE A 310 -11.57 5.10 1.77
C ILE A 310 -12.34 6.37 2.19
N TRP A 311 -12.05 6.89 3.37
CA TRP A 311 -12.67 8.11 3.87
C TRP A 311 -12.32 9.33 3.03
N VAL A 312 -11.06 9.50 2.66
CA VAL A 312 -10.61 10.56 1.75
C VAL A 312 -11.32 10.47 0.40
N ARG A 313 -11.42 9.26 -0.17
CA ARG A 313 -12.18 9.02 -1.40
C ARG A 313 -13.65 9.44 -1.31
N ALA A 314 -14.29 9.20 -0.18
CA ALA A 314 -15.69 9.54 0.04
C ALA A 314 -15.93 11.04 0.29
N SER A 315 -14.93 11.77 0.78
CA SER A 315 -15.08 13.14 1.29
C SER A 315 -14.68 14.22 0.30
N PHE A 316 -13.60 13.98 -0.48
CA PHE A 316 -13.02 15.01 -1.34
C PHE A 316 -13.52 14.88 -2.79
N PRO A 317 -13.81 16.03 -3.46
CA PRO A 317 -14.08 16.05 -4.88
C PRO A 317 -12.80 15.80 -5.67
N ARG A 318 -12.94 15.33 -6.91
CA ARG A 318 -11.84 15.11 -7.84
C ARG A 318 -11.16 16.43 -8.21
N ILE A 319 -9.82 16.44 -8.24
CA ILE A 319 -9.01 17.61 -8.60
C ILE A 319 -8.63 17.51 -10.09
N ARG A 320 -8.44 18.66 -10.76
CA ARG A 320 -7.97 18.69 -12.15
C ARG A 320 -6.47 18.37 -12.26
N TYR A 321 -6.06 17.82 -13.41
CA TYR A 321 -4.67 17.44 -13.67
C TYR A 321 -3.67 18.61 -13.50
N ASP A 322 -4.01 19.78 -14.02
CA ASP A 322 -3.16 20.98 -13.92
C ASP A 322 -2.95 21.40 -12.46
N GLN A 323 -4.03 21.37 -11.67
CA GLN A 323 -3.98 21.71 -10.25
C GLN A 323 -3.17 20.69 -9.47
N LEU A 324 -3.30 19.39 -9.79
CA LEU A 324 -2.57 18.31 -9.17
C LEU A 324 -1.06 18.48 -9.40
N MET A 325 -0.64 18.69 -10.65
CA MET A 325 0.77 18.85 -10.99
C MET A 325 1.36 20.14 -10.38
N THR A 326 0.61 21.24 -10.42
CA THR A 326 1.02 22.48 -9.76
C THR A 326 1.18 22.28 -8.26
N PHE A 327 0.23 21.62 -7.58
CA PHE A 327 0.30 21.33 -6.16
C PHE A 327 1.51 20.46 -5.78
N CYS A 328 1.82 19.46 -6.60
CA CYS A 328 3.00 18.61 -6.45
C CYS A 328 4.30 19.43 -6.48
N TRP A 329 4.52 20.17 -7.58
CA TRP A 329 5.81 20.81 -7.85
C TRP A 329 6.02 22.12 -7.09
N THR A 330 4.96 22.91 -6.83
CA THR A 330 5.09 24.23 -6.20
C THR A 330 4.90 24.22 -4.69
N ILE A 331 4.19 23.22 -4.15
CA ILE A 331 3.84 23.17 -2.72
C ILE A 331 4.49 21.97 -2.03
N LEU A 332 4.15 20.75 -2.43
CA LEU A 332 4.57 19.56 -1.68
C LEU A 332 6.07 19.31 -1.76
N LEU A 333 6.65 19.38 -2.95
CA LEU A 333 8.07 19.10 -3.15
C LEU A 333 8.96 20.14 -2.45
N PRO A 334 8.75 21.46 -2.56
CA PRO A 334 9.53 22.44 -1.81
C PRO A 334 9.42 22.29 -0.29
N ILE A 335 8.23 21.96 0.23
CA ILE A 335 8.06 21.72 1.66
C ILE A 335 8.85 20.47 2.08
N ALA A 336 8.74 19.35 1.37
CA ALA A 336 9.47 18.13 1.67
C ALA A 336 10.99 18.36 1.67
N VAL A 337 11.51 19.07 0.66
CA VAL A 337 12.94 19.41 0.56
C VAL A 337 13.36 20.38 1.69
N SER A 338 12.52 21.35 2.07
CA SER A 338 12.85 22.25 3.17
C SER A 338 12.99 21.52 4.49
N TYR A 339 12.16 20.51 4.77
CA TYR A 339 12.28 19.66 5.96
C TYR A 339 13.58 18.86 5.96
N THR A 340 14.04 18.34 4.82
CA THR A 340 15.34 17.63 4.77
C THR A 340 16.50 18.55 5.09
N HIS A 341 16.47 19.80 4.63
CA HIS A 341 17.51 20.80 4.95
C HIS A 341 17.47 21.26 6.41
N LEU A 342 16.29 21.33 7.03
CA LEU A 342 16.16 21.70 8.46
C LEU A 342 16.69 20.60 9.39
N THR A 343 16.56 19.33 9.02
CA THR A 343 17.02 18.21 9.84
C THR A 343 18.52 17.93 9.70
N LEU A 344 19.13 18.24 8.55
CA LEU A 344 20.56 18.02 8.30
C LEU A 344 21.51 18.82 9.23
N PRO A 345 21.28 20.10 9.60
CA PRO A 345 22.17 20.85 10.50
C PRO A 345 22.16 20.34 11.93
N THR A 346 21.03 19.83 12.41
CA THR A 346 20.92 19.33 13.79
C THR A 346 21.71 18.02 14.01
N ASN A 347 22.04 17.29 12.96
CA ASN A 347 22.87 16.09 13.04
C ASN A 347 24.39 16.38 12.96
N ARG A 348 24.80 17.64 12.74
CA ARG A 348 26.23 18.02 12.72
C ARG A 348 26.80 18.42 14.07
N GLU A 349 25.96 18.55 15.08
CA GLU A 349 26.37 18.95 16.45
C GLU A 349 26.38 17.77 17.45
N VAL A 350 26.34 16.52 16.97
CA VAL A 350 26.47 15.32 17.79
C VAL A 350 27.74 14.57 17.46
#